data_80dae194b84a29269e96f09f3ff6ecf1
#
_entry.id   80dae194b84a29269e96f09f3ff6ecf1
#
_cell.length_a   1.000
_cell.length_b   1.000
_cell.length_c   1.000
_cell.angle_alpha   90.00
_cell.angle_beta   90.00
_cell.angle_gamma   90.00
#
_symmetry.space_group_name_H-M   'P 1'
#
loop_
_entity.id
_entity.type
_entity.pdbx_description
1 polymer ?
#
loop_
_entity_poly.entity_id
_entity_poly.type
_entity_poly.pdbx_seq_one_letter_code
_entity_poly.pdbx_strand_id
1 'polypeptide(L)'
;ERFEKEFDLAVAYLEGASTYYVADHVKAKKKVAFVHIDYESSGYTPFMDKDCYEKMDRIFAVSDEVKAHFLTCYPPSQNKVGVFHNIIDRSQVKKMANEAGGFTDQYEGIRILTVGRLTYQKAYDIAIDAMKLVKQSGCKARWYVLGEGNEREKLEKKIKELGLEEDFLLLGAVENPYPYYAQADLYVHATRFEGKSIAIQEAQVLGCPVIASDCNGNREQIESGVDGILCKLSPEDIAKCIEELIADPKKRQIYAKCARERNKENKEEINQLLTMMR
;
A
#
# COMPACT_ATOMS: atom_id res chain seq x y z
N GLU A 1 -30.26 9.71 -0.02
CA GLU A 1 -31.21 8.95 -0.88
C GLU A 1 -31.21 7.48 -0.47
N ARG A 2 -32.33 6.80 -0.56
CA ARG A 2 -32.46 5.37 -0.35
C ARG A 2 -32.75 4.72 -1.68
N PHE A 3 -32.11 3.55 -1.94
CA PHE A 3 -32.51 2.72 -3.08
C PHE A 3 -33.84 2.04 -2.78
N GLU A 4 -34.83 2.19 -3.67
CA GLU A 4 -36.11 1.50 -3.53
C GLU A 4 -36.01 0.00 -3.89
N LYS A 5 -35.08 -0.33 -4.80
CA LYS A 5 -34.83 -1.70 -5.25
C LYS A 5 -34.07 -2.51 -4.21
N GLU A 6 -34.47 -3.76 -4.01
CA GLU A 6 -33.69 -4.75 -3.26
C GLU A 6 -32.64 -5.39 -4.17
N PHE A 7 -31.43 -5.54 -3.63
CA PHE A 7 -30.29 -6.19 -4.30
C PHE A 7 -30.05 -7.59 -3.73
N ASP A 8 -29.48 -8.48 -4.52
CA ASP A 8 -29.06 -9.79 -4.02
C ASP A 8 -27.85 -9.67 -3.08
N LEU A 9 -26.93 -8.78 -3.40
CA LEU A 9 -25.74 -8.49 -2.59
C LEU A 9 -25.47 -6.99 -2.58
N ALA A 10 -25.18 -6.43 -1.41
CA ALA A 10 -24.63 -5.09 -1.24
C ALA A 10 -23.24 -5.17 -0.60
N VAL A 11 -22.27 -4.48 -1.19
CA VAL A 11 -20.87 -4.50 -0.75
C VAL A 11 -20.45 -3.10 -0.35
N ALA A 12 -20.10 -2.91 0.91
CA ALA A 12 -19.37 -1.75 1.40
C ALA A 12 -17.86 -2.04 1.24
N TYR A 13 -17.28 -1.55 0.15
CA TYR A 13 -15.88 -1.87 -0.19
C TYR A 13 -14.85 -1.07 0.62
N LEU A 14 -15.28 -0.05 1.34
CA LEU A 14 -14.44 0.75 2.24
C LEU A 14 -15.14 0.89 3.60
N GLU A 15 -14.35 1.00 4.65
CA GLU A 15 -14.81 1.36 5.99
C GLU A 15 -15.38 2.78 6.06
N GLY A 16 -16.08 3.10 7.15
CA GLY A 16 -16.65 4.42 7.40
C GLY A 16 -17.91 4.69 6.58
N ALA A 17 -17.96 5.78 5.82
CA ALA A 17 -19.18 6.27 5.17
C ALA A 17 -19.87 5.23 4.26
N SER A 18 -19.13 4.43 3.51
CA SER A 18 -19.70 3.37 2.66
C SER A 18 -20.32 2.26 3.50
N THR A 19 -19.68 1.86 4.61
CA THR A 19 -20.23 0.87 5.55
C THR A 19 -21.52 1.37 6.19
N TYR A 20 -21.55 2.62 6.64
CA TYR A 20 -22.76 3.24 7.23
C TYR A 20 -23.90 3.31 6.21
N TYR A 21 -23.57 3.72 4.97
CA TYR A 21 -24.57 3.83 3.93
C TYR A 21 -25.18 2.47 3.56
N VAL A 22 -24.36 1.46 3.38
CA VAL A 22 -24.85 0.09 3.09
C VAL A 22 -25.63 -0.47 4.26
N ALA A 23 -25.18 -0.24 5.50
CA ALA A 23 -25.89 -0.72 6.69
C ALA A 23 -27.31 -0.16 6.78
N ASP A 24 -27.47 1.17 6.58
CA ASP A 24 -28.70 1.88 6.96
C ASP A 24 -29.60 2.21 5.76
N HIS A 25 -29.06 2.31 4.55
CA HIS A 25 -29.79 2.86 3.39
C HIS A 25 -29.92 1.91 2.20
N VAL A 26 -29.22 0.79 2.18
CA VAL A 26 -29.31 -0.20 1.10
C VAL A 26 -30.15 -1.40 1.54
N LYS A 27 -31.18 -1.74 0.75
CA LYS A 27 -31.92 -3.00 0.90
C LYS A 27 -31.22 -4.09 0.11
N ALA A 28 -30.77 -5.15 0.77
CA ALA A 28 -30.16 -6.30 0.13
C ALA A 28 -30.40 -7.57 0.91
N LYS A 29 -30.46 -8.73 0.22
CA LYS A 29 -30.57 -10.05 0.83
C LYS A 29 -29.33 -10.41 1.64
N LYS A 30 -28.16 -9.95 1.17
CA LYS A 30 -26.86 -10.09 1.82
C LYS A 30 -26.11 -8.76 1.83
N LYS A 31 -25.45 -8.46 2.92
CA LYS A 31 -24.60 -7.28 3.08
C LYS A 31 -23.19 -7.69 3.49
N VAL A 32 -22.19 -7.14 2.80
CA VAL A 32 -20.77 -7.41 3.05
C VAL A 32 -20.04 -6.11 3.29
N ALA A 33 -19.16 -6.07 4.26
CA ALA A 33 -18.23 -4.97 4.48
C ALA A 33 -16.79 -5.41 4.30
N PHE A 34 -15.93 -4.48 3.85
CA PHE A 34 -14.49 -4.65 3.80
C PHE A 34 -13.81 -3.71 4.80
N VAL A 35 -12.69 -4.17 5.37
CA VAL A 35 -11.80 -3.41 6.25
C VAL A 35 -10.39 -3.48 5.66
N HIS A 36 -9.88 -2.33 5.18
CA HIS A 36 -8.61 -2.23 4.45
C HIS A 36 -7.46 -1.70 5.28
N ILE A 37 -7.74 -1.19 6.47
CA ILE A 37 -6.79 -0.45 7.31
C ILE A 37 -6.64 -1.11 8.67
N ASP A 38 -5.56 -0.79 9.36
CA ASP A 38 -5.49 -0.99 10.80
C ASP A 38 -6.56 -0.10 11.45
N TYR A 39 -7.63 -0.72 11.93
CA TYR A 39 -8.85 -0.07 12.35
C TYR A 39 -8.61 0.93 13.48
N GLU A 40 -7.90 0.52 14.51
CA GLU A 40 -7.63 1.34 15.69
C GLU A 40 -6.62 2.46 15.38
N SER A 41 -5.52 2.13 14.72
CA SER A 41 -4.48 3.10 14.34
C SER A 41 -4.98 4.18 13.39
N SER A 42 -6.07 3.91 12.67
CA SER A 42 -6.72 4.87 11.76
C SER A 42 -7.76 5.75 12.44
N GLY A 43 -7.96 5.60 13.74
CA GLY A 43 -8.85 6.42 14.55
C GLY A 43 -10.33 6.01 14.50
N TYR A 44 -10.65 4.84 13.92
CA TYR A 44 -12.00 4.28 13.98
C TYR A 44 -12.27 3.68 15.36
N THR A 45 -13.50 3.74 15.79
CA THR A 45 -13.93 3.17 17.09
C THR A 45 -15.31 2.53 16.97
N PRO A 46 -15.62 1.50 17.79
CA PRO A 46 -16.97 0.92 17.83
C PRO A 46 -18.07 1.95 18.14
N PHE A 47 -17.74 3.01 18.89
CA PHE A 47 -18.67 4.09 19.18
C PHE A 47 -19.06 4.88 17.91
N MET A 48 -18.10 5.13 17.00
CA MET A 48 -18.38 5.83 15.73
C MET A 48 -19.20 4.97 14.78
N ASP A 49 -18.90 3.69 14.73
CA ASP A 49 -19.53 2.74 13.78
C ASP A 49 -20.88 2.24 14.28
N LYS A 50 -21.17 2.41 15.57
CA LYS A 50 -22.40 1.95 16.22
C LYS A 50 -22.63 0.44 15.92
N ASP A 51 -23.80 0.11 15.34
CA ASP A 51 -24.24 -1.24 15.01
C ASP A 51 -24.03 -1.62 13.53
N CYS A 52 -23.29 -0.80 12.77
CA CYS A 52 -23.18 -0.99 11.32
C CYS A 52 -22.60 -2.36 10.94
N TYR A 53 -21.57 -2.82 11.65
CA TYR A 53 -20.98 -4.15 11.40
C TYR A 53 -21.87 -5.31 11.88
N GLU A 54 -22.76 -5.08 12.84
CA GLU A 54 -23.74 -6.09 13.25
C GLU A 54 -24.74 -6.41 12.15
N LYS A 55 -25.06 -5.40 11.30
CA LYS A 55 -25.98 -5.51 10.16
C LYS A 55 -25.36 -6.18 8.94
N MET A 56 -24.06 -6.49 8.97
CA MET A 56 -23.38 -7.20 7.88
C MET A 56 -23.49 -8.72 8.06
N ASP A 57 -23.74 -9.44 6.98
CA ASP A 57 -23.70 -10.90 6.94
C ASP A 57 -22.27 -11.43 6.97
N ARG A 58 -21.34 -10.70 6.32
CA ARG A 58 -19.93 -11.03 6.27
C ARG A 58 -19.08 -9.76 6.32
N ILE A 59 -17.91 -9.86 6.94
CA ILE A 59 -16.92 -8.79 6.99
C ILE A 59 -15.61 -9.40 6.46
N PHE A 60 -14.94 -8.74 5.53
CA PHE A 60 -13.66 -9.14 5.00
C PHE A 60 -12.57 -8.15 5.40
N ALA A 61 -11.59 -8.64 6.12
CA ALA A 61 -10.34 -7.93 6.34
C ALA A 61 -9.34 -8.26 5.22
N VAL A 62 -8.52 -7.30 4.79
CA VAL A 62 -7.58 -7.52 3.67
C VAL A 62 -6.34 -8.31 4.04
N SER A 63 -6.14 -8.61 5.32
CA SER A 63 -5.06 -9.45 5.85
C SER A 63 -5.47 -10.12 7.17
N ASP A 64 -4.72 -11.15 7.58
CA ASP A 64 -4.94 -11.82 8.87
C ASP A 64 -4.74 -10.86 10.04
N GLU A 65 -3.83 -9.93 9.90
CA GLU A 65 -3.53 -8.94 10.92
C GLU A 65 -4.62 -7.88 11.05
N VAL A 66 -5.10 -7.31 9.93
CA VAL A 66 -6.27 -6.42 9.93
C VAL A 66 -7.46 -7.13 10.56
N LYS A 67 -7.67 -8.43 10.27
CA LYS A 67 -8.69 -9.26 10.93
C LYS A 67 -8.48 -9.33 12.43
N ALA A 68 -7.26 -9.63 12.88
CA ALA A 68 -6.95 -9.75 14.31
C ALA A 68 -7.23 -8.43 15.04
N HIS A 69 -6.75 -7.31 14.53
CA HIS A 69 -6.99 -5.98 15.11
C HIS A 69 -8.47 -5.59 15.09
N PHE A 70 -9.17 -5.83 13.98
CA PHE A 70 -10.61 -5.58 13.93
C PHE A 70 -11.37 -6.38 14.99
N LEU A 71 -11.01 -7.64 15.22
CA LEU A 71 -11.64 -8.50 16.22
C LEU A 71 -11.35 -8.08 17.67
N THR A 72 -10.29 -7.34 17.95
CA THR A 72 -10.09 -6.73 19.28
C THR A 72 -11.16 -5.70 19.59
N CYS A 73 -11.61 -4.96 18.57
CA CYS A 73 -12.68 -3.97 18.69
C CYS A 73 -14.08 -4.58 18.60
N TYR A 74 -14.23 -5.66 17.82
CA TYR A 74 -15.51 -6.34 17.55
C TYR A 74 -15.46 -7.86 17.84
N PRO A 75 -15.22 -8.30 19.09
CA PRO A 75 -15.13 -9.73 19.43
C PRO A 75 -16.37 -10.55 19.02
N PRO A 76 -17.62 -10.03 19.14
CA PRO A 76 -18.82 -10.77 18.73
C PRO A 76 -18.86 -11.08 17.22
N SER A 77 -18.07 -10.38 16.40
CA SER A 77 -18.05 -10.57 14.95
C SER A 77 -17.17 -11.73 14.48
N GLN A 78 -16.53 -12.48 15.36
CA GLN A 78 -15.56 -13.54 15.03
C GLN A 78 -16.08 -14.53 13.96
N ASN A 79 -17.33 -14.93 14.03
CA ASN A 79 -17.92 -15.87 13.07
C ASN A 79 -18.27 -15.24 11.71
N LYS A 80 -18.26 -13.90 11.63
CA LYS A 80 -18.59 -13.14 10.41
C LYS A 80 -17.33 -12.63 9.69
N VAL A 81 -16.17 -12.57 10.36
CA VAL A 81 -14.95 -11.99 9.80
C VAL A 81 -14.11 -13.05 9.11
N GLY A 82 -13.87 -12.83 7.83
CA GLY A 82 -12.94 -13.61 7.00
C GLY A 82 -11.79 -12.76 6.49
N VAL A 83 -10.81 -13.39 5.84
CA VAL A 83 -9.76 -12.70 5.11
C VAL A 83 -10.07 -12.75 3.63
N PHE A 84 -9.89 -11.61 2.96
CA PHE A 84 -10.02 -11.42 1.53
C PHE A 84 -8.86 -10.53 1.06
N HIS A 85 -7.84 -11.14 0.52
CA HIS A 85 -6.67 -10.41 0.07
C HIS A 85 -6.98 -9.52 -1.14
N ASN A 86 -6.33 -8.36 -1.21
CA ASN A 86 -6.43 -7.48 -2.37
C ASN A 86 -6.01 -8.25 -3.64
N ILE A 87 -6.83 -8.11 -4.68
CA ILE A 87 -6.62 -8.78 -5.96
C ILE A 87 -5.88 -7.84 -6.89
N ILE A 88 -4.78 -8.31 -7.49
CA ILE A 88 -4.06 -7.61 -8.55
C ILE A 88 -4.12 -8.43 -9.83
N ASP A 89 -4.62 -7.81 -10.90
CA ASP A 89 -4.48 -8.37 -12.24
C ASP A 89 -3.05 -8.18 -12.75
N ARG A 90 -2.22 -9.20 -12.54
CA ARG A 90 -0.81 -9.21 -12.93
C ARG A 90 -0.60 -9.03 -14.43
N SER A 91 -1.54 -9.53 -15.25
CA SER A 91 -1.45 -9.45 -16.70
C SER A 91 -1.69 -8.02 -17.16
N GLN A 92 -2.68 -7.35 -16.57
CA GLN A 92 -2.97 -5.95 -16.83
C GLN A 92 -1.84 -5.04 -16.34
N VAL A 93 -1.34 -5.23 -15.11
CA VAL A 93 -0.19 -4.47 -14.58
C VAL A 93 1.02 -4.56 -15.51
N LYS A 94 1.39 -5.76 -15.95
CA LYS A 94 2.50 -5.95 -16.89
C LYS A 94 2.23 -5.33 -18.25
N LYS A 95 1.00 -5.40 -18.75
CA LYS A 95 0.62 -4.74 -20.02
C LYS A 95 0.78 -3.23 -19.91
N MET A 96 0.23 -2.62 -18.88
CA MET A 96 0.29 -1.17 -18.65
C MET A 96 1.71 -0.67 -18.37
N ALA A 97 2.58 -1.51 -17.80
CA ALA A 97 3.99 -1.17 -17.58
C ALA A 97 4.80 -1.02 -18.89
N ASN A 98 4.32 -1.59 -19.99
CA ASN A 98 4.94 -1.47 -21.32
C ASN A 98 4.33 -0.32 -22.15
N GLU A 99 3.38 0.42 -21.62
CA GLU A 99 2.82 1.60 -22.28
C GLU A 99 3.82 2.77 -22.20
N ALA A 100 3.61 3.76 -23.05
CA ALA A 100 4.44 4.99 -23.01
C ALA A 100 4.26 5.73 -21.68
N GLY A 101 5.37 6.15 -21.09
CA GLY A 101 5.40 6.85 -19.80
C GLY A 101 6.65 6.53 -18.99
N GLY A 102 6.62 6.86 -17.71
CA GLY A 102 7.74 6.71 -16.81
C GLY A 102 8.59 7.97 -16.68
N PHE A 103 9.85 7.78 -16.28
CA PHE A 103 10.75 8.91 -16.05
C PHE A 103 11.12 9.58 -17.37
N THR A 104 11.05 10.92 -17.38
CA THR A 104 11.39 11.74 -18.56
C THR A 104 12.77 12.36 -18.49
N ASP A 105 13.41 12.29 -17.32
CA ASP A 105 14.78 12.76 -17.13
C ASP A 105 15.81 11.72 -17.60
N GLN A 106 17.01 12.20 -17.91
CA GLN A 106 18.16 11.36 -18.31
C GLN A 106 19.06 11.07 -17.09
N TYR A 107 18.46 10.77 -15.94
CA TYR A 107 19.24 10.52 -14.73
C TYR A 107 19.96 9.17 -14.78
N GLU A 108 21.29 9.19 -14.60
CA GLU A 108 22.17 8.02 -14.68
C GLU A 108 22.50 7.38 -13.31
N GLY A 109 21.80 7.75 -12.25
CA GLY A 109 21.94 7.13 -10.91
C GLY A 109 20.82 6.15 -10.61
N ILE A 110 20.80 5.67 -9.39
CA ILE A 110 19.74 4.79 -8.87
C ILE A 110 18.43 5.56 -8.74
N ARG A 111 17.38 5.05 -9.37
CA ARG A 111 16.02 5.57 -9.26
C ARG A 111 15.25 4.86 -8.15
N ILE A 112 14.94 5.60 -7.11
CA ILE A 112 14.09 5.13 -6.01
C ILE A 112 12.67 5.63 -6.28
N LEU A 113 11.69 4.75 -6.19
CA LEU A 113 10.27 5.08 -6.40
C LEU A 113 9.46 4.88 -5.10
N THR A 114 8.53 5.78 -4.85
CA THR A 114 7.42 5.59 -3.92
C THR A 114 6.11 6.01 -4.60
N VAL A 115 5.07 5.22 -4.46
CA VAL A 115 3.72 5.53 -4.96
C VAL A 115 2.75 5.52 -3.80
N GLY A 116 2.07 6.64 -3.57
CA GLY A 116 1.11 6.75 -2.48
C GLY A 116 0.70 8.19 -2.15
N ARG A 117 -0.40 8.32 -1.41
CA ARG A 117 -0.92 9.63 -1.00
C ARG A 117 0.08 10.36 -0.10
N LEU A 118 0.21 11.66 -0.29
CA LEU A 118 1.06 12.52 0.56
C LEU A 118 0.32 12.83 1.88
N THR A 119 0.37 11.88 2.80
CA THR A 119 -0.30 11.93 4.11
C THR A 119 0.66 11.57 5.23
N TYR A 120 0.34 11.94 6.46
CA TYR A 120 1.09 11.57 7.66
C TYR A 120 1.35 10.06 7.76
N GLN A 121 0.37 9.24 7.38
CA GLN A 121 0.49 7.77 7.36
C GLN A 121 1.73 7.32 6.59
N LYS A 122 1.98 7.90 5.41
CA LYS A 122 3.03 7.48 4.46
C LYS A 122 4.44 7.98 4.79
N ALA A 123 4.63 8.63 5.93
CA ALA A 123 5.93 8.96 6.53
C ALA A 123 6.96 9.58 5.57
N TYR A 124 6.51 10.40 4.61
CA TYR A 124 7.42 11.08 3.67
C TYR A 124 8.41 12.03 4.37
N ASP A 125 8.04 12.57 5.51
CA ASP A 125 8.92 13.36 6.36
C ASP A 125 10.17 12.59 6.80
N ILE A 126 10.02 11.30 7.12
CA ILE A 126 11.13 10.38 7.47
C ILE A 126 11.90 9.97 6.20
N ALA A 127 11.19 9.71 5.10
CA ALA A 127 11.82 9.37 3.81
C ALA A 127 12.72 10.49 3.28
N ILE A 128 12.31 11.76 3.43
CA ILE A 128 13.12 12.92 3.04
C ILE A 128 14.40 13.00 3.91
N ASP A 129 14.29 12.77 5.22
CA ASP A 129 15.47 12.73 6.10
C ASP A 129 16.40 11.56 5.73
N ALA A 130 15.85 10.40 5.37
CA ALA A 130 16.63 9.26 4.88
C ALA A 130 17.39 9.62 3.58
N MET A 131 16.72 10.30 2.63
CA MET A 131 17.37 10.73 1.38
C MET A 131 18.53 11.69 1.64
N LYS A 132 18.43 12.58 2.64
CA LYS A 132 19.53 13.43 3.07
C LYS A 132 20.75 12.61 3.46
N LEU A 133 20.57 11.53 4.23
CA LEU A 133 21.66 10.64 4.65
C LEU A 133 22.27 9.92 3.45
N VAL A 134 21.45 9.38 2.54
CA VAL A 134 21.88 8.73 1.30
C VAL A 134 22.73 9.69 0.44
N LYS A 135 22.32 10.96 0.32
CA LYS A 135 23.11 11.98 -0.38
C LYS A 135 24.44 12.25 0.33
N GLN A 136 24.43 12.33 1.65
CA GLN A 136 25.65 12.58 2.44
C GLN A 136 26.65 11.42 2.36
N SER A 137 26.21 10.18 2.16
CA SER A 137 27.10 9.02 1.95
C SER A 137 27.76 9.01 0.55
N GLY A 138 27.40 9.95 -0.32
CA GLY A 138 27.94 10.04 -1.69
C GLY A 138 27.28 9.11 -2.69
N CYS A 139 26.20 8.43 -2.31
CA CYS A 139 25.42 7.59 -3.22
C CYS A 139 24.74 8.43 -4.30
N LYS A 140 24.89 8.06 -5.59
CA LYS A 140 24.20 8.67 -6.71
C LYS A 140 22.81 8.08 -6.84
N ALA A 141 21.83 8.65 -6.12
CA ALA A 141 20.44 8.22 -6.13
C ALA A 141 19.49 9.41 -6.24
N ARG A 142 18.32 9.20 -6.79
CA ARG A 142 17.22 10.16 -6.86
C ARG A 142 15.91 9.47 -6.49
N TRP A 143 15.13 10.11 -5.63
CA TRP A 143 13.87 9.57 -5.13
C TRP A 143 12.69 10.28 -5.78
N TYR A 144 11.84 9.52 -6.44
CA TYR A 144 10.65 9.99 -7.13
C TYR A 144 9.41 9.53 -6.39
N VAL A 145 8.48 10.44 -6.15
CA VAL A 145 7.22 10.16 -5.47
C VAL A 145 6.06 10.45 -6.41
N LEU A 146 5.22 9.44 -6.64
CA LEU A 146 3.96 9.59 -7.36
C LEU A 146 2.80 9.63 -6.37
N GLY A 147 2.08 10.74 -6.33
CA GLY A 147 0.92 10.93 -5.49
C GLY A 147 0.65 12.37 -5.11
N GLU A 148 -0.52 12.59 -4.55
CA GLU A 148 -0.99 13.87 -4.03
C GLU A 148 -1.51 13.71 -2.60
N GLY A 149 -1.62 14.81 -1.87
CA GLY A 149 -2.19 14.80 -0.52
C GLY A 149 -1.95 16.08 0.27
N ASN A 150 -2.55 16.11 1.44
CA ASN A 150 -2.59 17.28 2.32
C ASN A 150 -1.22 17.66 2.94
N GLU A 151 -0.22 16.78 2.88
CA GLU A 151 1.13 17.07 3.39
C GLU A 151 2.04 17.72 2.33
N ARG A 152 1.60 17.89 1.05
CA ARG A 152 2.46 18.36 -0.05
C ARG A 152 3.26 19.61 0.30
N GLU A 153 2.60 20.69 0.68
CA GLU A 153 3.26 21.98 0.96
C GLU A 153 4.34 21.87 2.06
N LYS A 154 4.01 21.11 3.11
CA LYS A 154 4.94 20.85 4.22
C LYS A 154 6.15 20.03 3.77
N LEU A 155 5.95 19.04 2.90
CA LEU A 155 7.03 18.21 2.36
C LEU A 155 7.91 19.00 1.40
N GLU A 156 7.35 19.80 0.50
CA GLU A 156 8.09 20.70 -0.40
C GLU A 156 8.97 21.69 0.39
N LYS A 157 8.42 22.27 1.45
CA LYS A 157 9.19 23.14 2.35
C LYS A 157 10.38 22.40 2.97
N LYS A 158 10.16 21.20 3.48
CA LYS A 158 11.21 20.35 4.08
C LYS A 158 12.29 19.98 3.06
N ILE A 159 11.89 19.57 1.86
CA ILE A 159 12.83 19.27 0.74
C ILE A 159 13.74 20.46 0.49
N LYS A 160 13.18 21.67 0.37
CA LYS A 160 13.92 22.91 0.15
C LYS A 160 14.85 23.26 1.31
N GLU A 161 14.37 23.15 2.55
CA GLU A 161 15.17 23.42 3.76
C GLU A 161 16.40 22.50 3.87
N LEU A 162 16.30 21.28 3.30
CA LEU A 162 17.39 20.30 3.29
C LEU A 162 18.25 20.33 2.01
N GLY A 163 17.90 21.17 1.03
CA GLY A 163 18.62 21.26 -0.26
C GLY A 163 18.54 19.99 -1.08
N LEU A 164 17.34 19.39 -1.14
CA LEU A 164 17.08 18.10 -1.80
C LEU A 164 16.18 18.22 -3.04
N GLU A 165 16.00 19.43 -3.59
CA GLU A 165 15.08 19.69 -4.70
C GLU A 165 15.41 18.88 -5.96
N GLU A 166 16.70 18.54 -6.15
CA GLU A 166 17.17 17.73 -7.28
C GLU A 166 17.22 16.20 -6.94
N ASP A 167 17.06 15.84 -5.67
CA ASP A 167 17.28 14.48 -5.20
C ASP A 167 15.98 13.80 -4.71
N PHE A 168 14.95 14.58 -4.31
CA PHE A 168 13.66 14.08 -3.85
C PHE A 168 12.52 14.81 -4.53
N LEU A 169 11.90 14.18 -5.52
CA LEU A 169 10.97 14.80 -6.46
C LEU A 169 9.52 14.35 -6.22
N LEU A 170 8.63 15.31 -5.93
CA LEU A 170 7.19 15.07 -5.82
C LEU A 170 6.52 15.29 -7.18
N LEU A 171 6.35 14.24 -7.97
CA LEU A 171 5.88 14.31 -9.35
C LEU A 171 4.36 14.49 -9.49
N GLY A 172 3.60 14.40 -8.40
CA GLY A 172 2.15 14.46 -8.45
C GLY A 172 1.49 13.11 -8.73
N ALA A 173 0.16 13.13 -8.86
CA ALA A 173 -0.60 11.93 -9.22
C ALA A 173 -0.46 11.66 -10.72
N VAL A 174 -0.29 10.38 -11.07
CA VAL A 174 -0.22 9.91 -12.46
C VAL A 174 -1.30 8.87 -12.71
N GLU A 175 -1.85 8.82 -13.91
CA GLU A 175 -2.89 7.87 -14.27
C GLU A 175 -2.33 6.43 -14.37
N ASN A 176 -1.17 6.27 -15.00
CA ASN A 176 -0.49 4.98 -15.13
C ASN A 176 0.89 5.01 -14.43
N PRO A 177 1.02 4.48 -13.20
CA PRO A 177 2.28 4.46 -12.47
C PRO A 177 3.21 3.31 -12.91
N TYR A 178 2.72 2.31 -13.62
CA TYR A 178 3.45 1.07 -13.87
C TYR A 178 4.72 1.22 -14.71
N PRO A 179 4.82 2.12 -15.70
CA PRO A 179 6.09 2.40 -16.37
C PRO A 179 7.19 2.90 -15.42
N TYR A 180 6.82 3.65 -14.36
CA TYR A 180 7.79 4.10 -13.34
C TYR A 180 8.30 2.94 -12.49
N TYR A 181 7.43 2.02 -12.06
CA TYR A 181 7.84 0.81 -11.35
C TYR A 181 8.80 -0.06 -12.18
N ALA A 182 8.51 -0.20 -13.48
CA ALA A 182 9.33 -1.01 -14.40
C ALA A 182 10.72 -0.40 -14.65
N GLN A 183 10.85 0.92 -14.51
CA GLN A 183 12.08 1.68 -14.74
C GLN A 183 12.82 2.02 -13.44
N ALA A 184 12.23 1.81 -12.29
CA ALA A 184 12.84 2.06 -10.99
C ALA A 184 13.80 0.93 -10.58
N ASP A 185 14.89 1.29 -9.92
CA ASP A 185 15.85 0.33 -9.36
C ASP A 185 15.42 -0.18 -7.99
N LEU A 186 14.71 0.65 -7.21
CA LEU A 186 14.24 0.35 -5.87
C LEU A 186 12.85 0.94 -5.67
N TYR A 187 12.01 0.22 -4.94
CA TYR A 187 10.74 0.73 -4.40
C TYR A 187 10.86 0.86 -2.88
N VAL A 188 10.64 2.05 -2.33
CA VAL A 188 10.68 2.29 -0.89
C VAL A 188 9.27 2.63 -0.38
N HIS A 189 8.83 1.90 0.64
CA HIS A 189 7.52 2.06 1.27
C HIS A 189 7.66 2.40 2.75
N ALA A 190 8.01 3.65 3.03
CA ALA A 190 8.01 4.17 4.39
C ALA A 190 6.58 4.46 4.82
N THR A 191 6.10 3.80 5.86
CA THR A 191 4.74 4.05 6.38
C THR A 191 4.70 3.83 7.89
N ARG A 192 3.87 4.61 8.59
CA ARG A 192 3.67 4.47 10.05
C ARG A 192 2.77 3.28 10.38
N PHE A 193 1.79 3.04 9.54
CA PHE A 193 0.87 1.91 9.64
C PHE A 193 0.30 1.59 8.26
N GLU A 194 0.03 0.31 8.01
CA GLU A 194 -0.50 -0.19 6.75
C GLU A 194 -1.38 -1.42 7.00
N GLY A 195 -2.43 -1.59 6.21
CA GLY A 195 -3.17 -2.85 6.17
C GLY A 195 -2.47 -3.85 5.25
N LYS A 196 -2.78 -3.81 3.96
CA LYS A 196 -2.05 -4.57 2.93
C LYS A 196 -1.85 -3.68 1.71
N SER A 197 -0.61 -3.26 1.46
CA SER A 197 -0.31 -2.27 0.43
C SER A 197 -0.41 -2.85 -0.98
N ILE A 198 -1.32 -2.30 -1.78
CA ILE A 198 -1.40 -2.61 -3.23
C ILE A 198 -0.11 -2.16 -3.92
N ALA A 199 0.45 -1.03 -3.55
CA ALA A 199 1.66 -0.48 -4.15
C ALA A 199 2.90 -1.38 -3.96
N ILE A 200 3.02 -2.09 -2.82
CA ILE A 200 4.04 -3.13 -2.64
C ILE A 200 3.80 -4.29 -3.59
N GLN A 201 2.55 -4.74 -3.74
CA GLN A 201 2.22 -5.85 -4.64
C GLN A 201 2.51 -5.49 -6.11
N GLU A 202 2.23 -4.24 -6.52
CA GLU A 202 2.56 -3.72 -7.85
C GLU A 202 4.07 -3.73 -8.10
N ALA A 203 4.87 -3.24 -7.14
CA ALA A 203 6.33 -3.29 -7.20
C ALA A 203 6.84 -4.74 -7.36
N GLN A 204 6.29 -5.67 -6.56
CA GLN A 204 6.65 -7.09 -6.63
C GLN A 204 6.28 -7.72 -7.98
N VAL A 205 5.08 -7.45 -8.52
CA VAL A 205 4.65 -7.97 -9.84
C VAL A 205 5.58 -7.52 -10.96
N LEU A 206 6.06 -6.27 -10.89
CA LEU A 206 6.98 -5.70 -11.88
C LEU A 206 8.45 -6.00 -11.57
N GLY A 207 8.72 -6.58 -10.40
CA GLY A 207 10.07 -6.98 -10.00
C GLY A 207 10.94 -5.79 -9.62
N CYS A 208 10.35 -4.76 -9.03
CA CYS A 208 11.09 -3.70 -8.37
C CYS A 208 11.42 -4.16 -6.94
N PRO A 209 12.71 -4.21 -6.54
CA PRO A 209 13.09 -4.61 -5.18
C PRO A 209 12.50 -3.68 -4.14
N VAL A 210 11.91 -4.24 -3.09
CA VAL A 210 11.16 -3.49 -2.08
C VAL A 210 11.96 -3.32 -0.79
N ILE A 211 12.05 -2.10 -0.30
CA ILE A 211 12.39 -1.75 1.08
C ILE A 211 11.13 -1.19 1.73
N ALA A 212 10.70 -1.74 2.85
CA ALA A 212 9.51 -1.22 3.55
C ALA A 212 9.76 -1.10 5.06
N SER A 213 9.04 -0.19 5.70
CA SER A 213 9.01 -0.10 7.15
C SER A 213 8.44 -1.38 7.77
N ASP A 214 9.03 -1.81 8.88
CA ASP A 214 8.61 -2.99 9.61
C ASP A 214 7.33 -2.71 10.42
N CYS A 215 6.20 -2.79 9.73
CA CYS A 215 4.87 -2.72 10.31
C CYS A 215 4.03 -3.92 9.83
N ASN A 216 2.95 -4.10 10.50
CA ASN A 216 2.11 -5.28 10.40
C ASN A 216 1.79 -5.68 8.95
N GLY A 217 1.07 -4.87 8.20
CA GLY A 217 0.68 -5.21 6.83
C GLY A 217 1.84 -5.40 5.86
N ASN A 218 3.04 -4.86 6.16
CA ASN A 218 4.22 -5.07 5.33
C ASN A 218 4.87 -6.43 5.60
N ARG A 219 4.85 -6.93 6.86
CA ARG A 219 5.37 -8.25 7.23
C ARG A 219 4.66 -9.39 6.52
N GLU A 220 3.36 -9.25 6.23
CA GLU A 220 2.62 -10.25 5.46
C GLU A 220 3.04 -10.30 3.98
N GLN A 221 3.60 -9.21 3.46
CA GLN A 221 3.91 -9.06 2.05
C GLN A 221 5.39 -9.29 1.71
N ILE A 222 6.29 -9.11 2.68
CA ILE A 222 7.74 -9.14 2.48
C ILE A 222 8.37 -10.13 3.45
N GLU A 223 9.13 -11.06 2.91
CA GLU A 223 10.04 -11.91 3.67
C GLU A 223 11.42 -11.28 3.66
N SER A 224 11.75 -10.59 4.75
CA SER A 224 12.97 -9.79 4.84
C SER A 224 14.23 -10.64 4.62
N GLY A 225 15.08 -10.21 3.69
CA GLY A 225 16.28 -10.95 3.28
C GLY A 225 16.06 -11.96 2.16
N VAL A 226 14.81 -12.20 1.71
CA VAL A 226 14.47 -13.15 0.64
C VAL A 226 13.91 -12.41 -0.58
N ASP A 227 12.85 -11.63 -0.41
CA ASP A 227 12.16 -10.93 -1.50
C ASP A 227 12.06 -9.41 -1.32
N GLY A 228 12.72 -8.87 -0.28
CA GLY A 228 12.81 -7.47 0.05
C GLY A 228 13.49 -7.24 1.39
N ILE A 229 13.41 -6.02 1.91
CA ILE A 229 13.93 -5.65 3.23
C ILE A 229 12.82 -5.00 4.06
N LEU A 230 12.65 -5.49 5.29
CA LEU A 230 11.91 -4.79 6.34
C LEU A 230 12.89 -4.06 7.24
N CYS A 231 12.69 -2.76 7.45
CA CYS A 231 13.54 -1.92 8.29
C CYS A 231 12.73 -1.12 9.30
N LYS A 232 13.36 -0.65 10.36
CA LYS A 232 12.69 0.28 11.28
C LYS A 232 12.32 1.56 10.54
N LEU A 233 11.23 2.17 10.96
CA LEU A 233 10.80 3.46 10.42
C LEU A 233 11.65 4.59 11.03
N SER A 234 12.91 4.65 10.64
CA SER A 234 13.85 5.71 10.97
C SER A 234 14.65 6.14 9.74
N PRO A 235 15.09 7.39 9.65
CA PRO A 235 15.91 7.86 8.54
C PRO A 235 17.17 7.01 8.35
N GLU A 236 17.83 6.64 9.46
CA GLU A 236 19.09 5.90 9.47
C GLU A 236 18.92 4.48 8.92
N ASP A 237 17.89 3.76 9.39
CA ASP A 237 17.66 2.38 8.95
C ASP A 237 17.21 2.34 7.48
N ILE A 238 16.35 3.27 7.04
CA ILE A 238 15.93 3.37 5.64
C ILE A 238 17.14 3.70 4.75
N ALA A 239 17.95 4.70 5.11
CA ALA A 239 19.14 5.06 4.35
C ALA A 239 20.12 3.89 4.24
N LYS A 240 20.40 3.19 5.34
CA LYS A 240 21.26 2.01 5.38
C LYS A 240 20.77 0.91 4.42
N CYS A 241 19.47 0.63 4.39
CA CYS A 241 18.91 -0.39 3.49
C CYS A 241 19.00 0.05 2.02
N ILE A 242 18.82 1.34 1.73
CA ILE A 242 19.00 1.90 0.39
C ILE A 242 20.47 1.75 -0.04
N GLU A 243 21.42 2.17 0.79
CA GLU A 243 22.86 2.06 0.52
C GLU A 243 23.30 0.62 0.31
N GLU A 244 22.81 -0.32 1.11
CA GLU A 244 23.06 -1.74 0.96
C GLU A 244 22.63 -2.26 -0.42
N LEU A 245 21.41 -1.92 -0.86
CA LEU A 245 20.92 -2.34 -2.17
C LEU A 245 21.57 -1.58 -3.32
N ILE A 246 22.04 -0.35 -3.13
CA ILE A 246 22.85 0.38 -4.12
C ILE A 246 24.18 -0.35 -4.33
N ALA A 247 24.84 -0.75 -3.24
CA ALA A 247 26.15 -1.40 -3.28
C ALA A 247 26.10 -2.83 -3.83
N ASP A 248 24.95 -3.52 -3.75
CA ASP A 248 24.82 -4.92 -4.19
C ASP A 248 23.75 -5.11 -5.30
N PRO A 249 24.10 -4.90 -6.57
CA PRO A 249 23.21 -5.15 -7.70
C PRO A 249 22.71 -6.61 -7.80
N LYS A 250 23.52 -7.58 -7.34
CA LYS A 250 23.13 -9.00 -7.38
C LYS A 250 22.00 -9.26 -6.40
N LYS A 251 22.08 -8.69 -5.20
CA LYS A 251 21.02 -8.77 -4.19
C LYS A 251 19.73 -8.15 -4.69
N ARG A 252 19.77 -6.98 -5.36
CA ARG A 252 18.61 -6.40 -6.03
C ARG A 252 17.96 -7.36 -7.00
N GLN A 253 18.75 -8.01 -7.87
CA GLN A 253 18.24 -8.98 -8.86
C GLN A 253 17.59 -10.20 -8.21
N ILE A 254 18.19 -10.73 -7.13
CA ILE A 254 17.62 -11.84 -6.36
C ILE A 254 16.27 -11.45 -5.76
N TYR A 255 16.18 -10.32 -5.10
CA TYR A 255 14.92 -9.83 -4.50
C TYR A 255 13.84 -9.60 -5.55
N ALA A 256 14.20 -8.96 -6.67
CA ALA A 256 13.31 -8.76 -7.81
C ALA A 256 12.73 -10.07 -8.35
N LYS A 257 13.55 -11.13 -8.44
CA LYS A 257 13.11 -12.45 -8.89
C LYS A 257 12.19 -13.11 -7.88
N CYS A 258 12.61 -13.20 -6.62
CA CYS A 258 11.82 -13.83 -5.55
C CYS A 258 10.46 -13.12 -5.35
N ALA A 259 10.43 -11.79 -5.40
CA ALA A 259 9.20 -11.01 -5.30
C ALA A 259 8.19 -11.34 -6.43
N ARG A 260 8.67 -11.49 -7.67
CA ARG A 260 7.81 -11.90 -8.80
C ARG A 260 7.22 -13.29 -8.62
N GLU A 261 7.96 -14.21 -8.00
CA GLU A 261 7.54 -15.61 -7.80
C GLU A 261 6.56 -15.74 -6.62
N ARG A 262 6.63 -14.85 -5.61
CA ARG A 262 5.76 -14.88 -4.43
C ARG A 262 4.32 -14.52 -4.74
N ASN A 263 4.09 -13.54 -5.58
CA ASN A 263 2.77 -12.97 -5.85
C ASN A 263 2.00 -13.83 -6.86
N LYS A 264 1.25 -14.85 -6.38
CA LYS A 264 0.37 -15.68 -7.20
C LYS A 264 -1.01 -15.02 -7.36
N GLU A 265 -1.75 -15.40 -8.41
CA GLU A 265 -3.12 -14.92 -8.63
C GLU A 265 -4.06 -15.38 -7.50
N ASN A 266 -4.83 -14.44 -6.95
CA ASN A 266 -5.79 -14.68 -5.87
C ASN A 266 -7.17 -15.02 -6.47
N LYS A 267 -7.33 -16.20 -7.07
CA LYS A 267 -8.64 -16.63 -7.63
C LYS A 267 -9.62 -17.09 -6.55
N GLU A 268 -9.12 -17.47 -5.38
CA GLU A 268 -9.93 -17.98 -4.28
C GLU A 268 -10.80 -16.87 -3.67
N GLU A 269 -10.30 -15.64 -3.63
CA GLU A 269 -11.01 -14.50 -3.07
C GLU A 269 -12.28 -14.18 -3.87
N ILE A 270 -12.20 -14.18 -5.20
CA ILE A 270 -13.38 -13.94 -6.06
C ILE A 270 -14.45 -15.00 -5.80
N ASN A 271 -14.07 -16.26 -5.62
CA ASN A 271 -14.99 -17.34 -5.35
C ASN A 271 -15.72 -17.16 -4.00
N GLN A 272 -15.10 -16.53 -3.00
CA GLN A 272 -15.77 -16.24 -1.73
C GLN A 272 -16.96 -15.30 -1.92
N LEU A 273 -16.81 -14.21 -2.71
CA LEU A 273 -17.93 -13.30 -3.00
C LEU A 273 -19.00 -13.96 -3.86
N LEU A 274 -18.61 -14.71 -4.88
CA LEU A 274 -19.56 -15.42 -5.75
C LEU A 274 -20.40 -16.44 -4.97
N THR A 275 -19.82 -17.08 -3.96
CA THR A 275 -20.55 -18.03 -3.10
C THR A 275 -21.62 -17.33 -2.25
N MET A 276 -21.43 -16.07 -1.90
CA MET A 276 -22.42 -15.30 -1.14
C MET A 276 -23.63 -14.85 -1.98
N MET A 277 -23.50 -14.84 -3.31
CA MET A 277 -24.61 -14.50 -4.23
C MET A 277 -25.53 -15.68 -4.53
N ARG A 278 -25.12 -16.89 -4.14
CA ARG A 278 -25.92 -18.14 -4.27
C ARG A 278 -26.70 -18.40 -2.99
#